data_278d18071a333adaa30308e74ae400a0
#
_entry.id   278d18071a333adaa30308e74ae400a0
#
_cell.length_a   1.000
_cell.length_b   1.000
_cell.length_c   1.000
_cell.angle_alpha   90.00
_cell.angle_beta   90.00
_cell.angle_gamma   90.00
#
_symmetry.space_group_name_H-M   'P 1'
#
loop_
_entity.id
_entity.type
_entity.pdbx_description
1 polymer ?
#
loop_
_entity_poly.entity_id
_entity_poly.type
_entity_poly.pdbx_seq_one_letter_code
_entity_poly.pdbx_strand_id
1 'polypeptide(L)'
;GTYSAGCVAAKELCEKYPERRITVIDSLCGSAGLGLLVYMTAKKRDEGADLDAAADFAEKTKLTIGHWFTVDDLVYLRRGGRISPTAAVVGGLLGIKPVLHMDDEGHLVSFSKARSRKKAIQMLCDKYGELALSPKENPAIITHGDCESEAVELKKMLVEKYDANVIL
;
A
#
# COMPACT_ATOMS: atom_id res chain seq x y z
N GLY A 1 9.36 -13.87 5.63
CA GLY A 1 8.70 -13.26 4.48
C GLY A 1 9.71 -12.78 3.44
N THR A 2 9.25 -11.98 2.48
CA THR A 2 10.08 -11.47 1.37
C THR A 2 11.30 -10.68 1.86
N TYR A 3 11.12 -9.83 2.87
CA TYR A 3 12.23 -9.09 3.49
C TYR A 3 13.31 -10.03 4.04
N SER A 4 12.94 -11.04 4.82
CA SER A 4 13.89 -12.00 5.39
C SER A 4 14.66 -12.77 4.29
N ALA A 5 13.97 -13.16 3.22
CA ALA A 5 14.62 -13.78 2.06
C ALA A 5 15.60 -12.83 1.36
N GLY A 6 15.21 -11.56 1.23
CA GLY A 6 16.08 -10.51 0.71
C GLY A 6 17.35 -10.31 1.55
N CYS A 7 17.23 -10.32 2.87
CA CYS A 7 18.39 -10.22 3.78
C CYS A 7 19.36 -11.40 3.63
N VAL A 8 18.84 -12.64 3.51
CA VAL A 8 19.69 -13.82 3.26
C VAL A 8 20.42 -13.70 1.93
N ALA A 9 19.68 -13.38 0.85
CA ALA A 9 20.28 -13.21 -0.47
C ALA A 9 21.34 -12.08 -0.51
N ALA A 10 21.06 -10.96 0.15
CA ALA A 10 21.99 -9.84 0.24
C ALA A 10 23.30 -10.26 0.94
N LYS A 11 23.19 -11.02 2.06
CA LYS A 11 24.38 -11.53 2.77
C LYS A 11 25.24 -12.40 1.86
N GLU A 12 24.64 -13.39 1.21
CA GLU A 12 25.38 -14.29 0.29
C GLU A 12 26.02 -13.53 -0.88
N LEU A 13 25.29 -12.54 -1.43
CA LEU A 13 25.80 -11.73 -2.54
C LEU A 13 26.94 -10.78 -2.11
N CYS A 14 26.90 -10.20 -0.92
CA CYS A 14 27.98 -9.38 -0.39
C CYS A 14 29.26 -10.22 -0.12
N GLU A 15 29.11 -11.48 0.30
CA GLU A 15 30.25 -12.40 0.43
C GLU A 15 30.86 -12.73 -0.93
N LYS A 16 30.03 -12.94 -1.95
CA LYS A 16 30.46 -13.28 -3.31
C LYS A 16 31.01 -12.08 -4.09
N TYR A 17 30.51 -10.90 -3.83
CA TYR A 17 30.83 -9.64 -4.52
C TYR A 17 31.13 -8.53 -3.50
N PRO A 18 32.31 -8.61 -2.82
CA PRO A 18 32.62 -7.70 -1.70
C PRO A 18 32.75 -6.22 -2.12
N GLU A 19 32.93 -5.96 -3.41
CA GLU A 19 32.98 -4.61 -3.97
C GLU A 19 31.57 -4.00 -4.18
N ARG A 20 30.48 -4.79 -4.03
CA ARG A 20 29.10 -4.35 -4.17
C ARG A 20 28.49 -4.03 -2.82
N ARG A 21 27.71 -2.97 -2.80
CA ARG A 21 26.89 -2.59 -1.66
C ARG A 21 25.44 -2.95 -1.94
N ILE A 22 24.84 -3.73 -1.05
CA ILE A 22 23.45 -4.17 -1.14
C ILE A 22 22.75 -3.81 0.15
N THR A 23 21.76 -2.95 0.08
CA THR A 23 20.92 -2.54 1.22
C THR A 23 19.52 -3.09 1.03
N VAL A 24 19.02 -3.83 2.02
CA VAL A 24 17.66 -4.40 2.02
C VAL A 24 16.81 -3.63 3.01
N ILE A 25 15.70 -3.08 2.54
CA ILE A 25 14.78 -2.28 3.33
C ILE A 25 13.50 -3.08 3.63
N ASP A 26 13.11 -3.16 4.89
CA ASP A 26 11.77 -3.63 5.24
C ASP A 26 10.78 -2.49 4.97
N SER A 27 10.10 -2.61 3.85
CA SER A 27 9.19 -1.56 3.39
C SER A 27 7.95 -1.40 4.25
N LEU A 28 7.54 -2.44 4.99
CA LEU A 28 6.26 -2.52 5.70
C LEU A 28 5.05 -2.19 4.80
N CYS A 29 5.26 -2.26 3.49
CA CYS A 29 4.30 -1.95 2.44
C CYS A 29 3.90 -3.22 1.67
N GLY A 30 2.73 -3.17 1.05
CA GLY A 30 2.24 -4.23 0.17
C GLY A 30 1.66 -3.68 -1.13
N SER A 31 1.54 -4.54 -2.17
CA SER A 31 0.88 -4.21 -3.42
C SER A 31 1.33 -2.87 -4.01
N ALA A 32 0.38 -2.00 -4.38
CA ALA A 32 0.67 -0.68 -4.95
C ALA A 32 1.44 0.25 -4.00
N GLY A 33 1.29 0.12 -2.69
CA GLY A 33 2.05 0.94 -1.75
C GLY A 33 3.55 0.61 -1.77
N LEU A 34 3.93 -0.66 -1.92
CA LEU A 34 5.33 -1.01 -2.19
C LEU A 34 5.79 -0.42 -3.53
N GLY A 35 4.96 -0.51 -4.57
CA GLY A 35 5.23 0.10 -5.87
C GLY A 35 5.45 1.62 -5.77
N LEU A 36 4.64 2.31 -4.97
CA LEU A 36 4.77 3.74 -4.73
C LEU A 36 6.09 4.08 -4.02
N LEU A 37 6.47 3.33 -2.98
CA LEU A 37 7.75 3.52 -2.30
C LEU A 37 8.93 3.36 -3.26
N VAL A 38 8.90 2.30 -4.09
CA VAL A 38 9.93 2.06 -5.12
C VAL A 38 9.98 3.21 -6.13
N TYR A 39 8.81 3.66 -6.62
CA TYR A 39 8.72 4.78 -7.55
C TYR A 39 9.32 6.08 -6.97
N MET A 40 8.95 6.42 -5.75
CA MET A 40 9.44 7.63 -5.08
C MET A 40 10.96 7.55 -4.81
N THR A 41 11.45 6.38 -4.41
CA THR A 41 12.90 6.14 -4.19
C THR A 41 13.68 6.21 -5.50
N ALA A 42 13.15 5.64 -6.58
CA ALA A 42 13.76 5.73 -7.90
C ALA A 42 13.82 7.18 -8.40
N LYS A 43 12.79 7.97 -8.16
CA LYS A 43 12.78 9.39 -8.49
C LYS A 43 13.86 10.14 -7.70
N LYS A 44 14.06 9.84 -6.42
CA LYS A 44 15.16 10.40 -5.63
C LYS A 44 16.54 10.07 -6.20
N ARG A 45 16.75 8.83 -6.62
CA ARG A 45 17.97 8.43 -7.33
C ARG A 45 18.18 9.26 -8.61
N ASP A 46 17.13 9.43 -9.42
CA ASP A 46 17.18 10.19 -10.67
C ASP A 46 17.44 11.69 -10.44
N GLU A 47 17.10 12.21 -9.27
CA GLU A 47 17.45 13.54 -8.78
C GLU A 47 18.91 13.64 -8.28
N GLY A 48 19.68 12.53 -8.31
CA GLY A 48 21.10 12.49 -7.97
C GLY A 48 21.41 11.93 -6.58
N ALA A 49 20.45 11.36 -5.86
CA ALA A 49 20.71 10.71 -4.58
C ALA A 49 21.61 9.45 -4.79
N ASP A 50 22.64 9.34 -3.96
CA ASP A 50 23.46 8.13 -3.88
C ASP A 50 22.71 6.98 -3.15
N LEU A 51 23.36 5.82 -3.00
CA LEU A 51 22.75 4.64 -2.37
C LEU A 51 22.29 4.92 -0.93
N ASP A 52 23.09 5.61 -0.14
CA ASP A 52 22.80 5.86 1.26
C ASP A 52 21.64 6.85 1.39
N ALA A 53 21.64 7.92 0.61
CA ALA A 53 20.56 8.90 0.57
C ALA A 53 19.25 8.31 0.07
N ALA A 54 19.29 7.41 -0.94
CA ALA A 54 18.11 6.72 -1.44
C ALA A 54 17.56 5.72 -0.41
N ALA A 55 18.43 4.97 0.29
CA ALA A 55 18.03 4.05 1.35
C ALA A 55 17.41 4.81 2.53
N ASP A 56 18.03 5.88 2.98
CA ASP A 56 17.53 6.74 4.06
C ASP A 56 16.18 7.38 3.72
N PHE A 57 16.02 7.82 2.46
CA PHE A 57 14.73 8.31 1.97
C PHE A 57 13.64 7.24 2.04
N ALA A 58 13.93 6.01 1.59
CA ALA A 58 12.95 4.91 1.64
C ALA A 58 12.57 4.56 3.08
N GLU A 59 13.54 4.49 4.00
CA GLU A 59 13.31 4.24 5.43
C GLU A 59 12.42 5.32 6.08
N LYS A 60 12.64 6.59 5.78
CA LYS A 60 11.84 7.71 6.30
C LYS A 60 10.44 7.80 5.67
N THR A 61 10.30 7.35 4.43
CA THR A 61 9.06 7.49 3.66
C THR A 61 8.09 6.33 3.88
N LYS A 62 8.57 5.11 4.14
CA LYS A 62 7.76 3.90 4.17
C LYS A 62 6.50 3.98 5.04
N LEU A 63 6.58 4.61 6.21
CA LEU A 63 5.42 4.76 7.12
C LEU A 63 4.52 5.96 6.77
N THR A 64 4.90 6.78 5.79
CA THR A 64 4.04 7.86 5.30
C THR A 64 3.10 7.42 4.18
N ILE A 65 3.25 6.19 3.68
CA ILE A 65 2.42 5.63 2.61
C ILE A 65 1.19 4.96 3.22
N GLY A 66 0.05 5.62 3.12
CA GLY A 66 -1.22 5.07 3.55
C GLY A 66 -1.75 4.00 2.59
N HIS A 67 -2.08 2.83 3.12
CA HIS A 67 -2.70 1.72 2.36
C HIS A 67 -4.15 1.57 2.80
N TRP A 68 -5.08 1.90 1.93
CA TRP A 68 -6.50 1.79 2.20
C TRP A 68 -7.18 1.01 1.08
N PHE A 69 -7.96 -0.01 1.43
CA PHE A 69 -8.57 -0.87 0.43
C PHE A 69 -9.88 -1.50 0.92
N THR A 70 -10.64 -2.03 -0.01
CA THR A 70 -11.84 -2.81 0.26
C THR A 70 -11.86 -4.06 -0.59
N VAL A 71 -12.47 -5.11 -0.09
CA VAL A 71 -12.66 -6.39 -0.78
C VAL A 71 -14.12 -6.80 -0.69
N ASP A 72 -14.55 -7.74 -1.52
CA ASP A 72 -15.91 -8.26 -1.45
C ASP A 72 -16.15 -9.11 -0.20
N ASP A 73 -15.15 -9.93 0.17
CA ASP A 73 -15.14 -10.69 1.41
C ASP A 73 -13.69 -10.91 1.89
N LEU A 74 -13.54 -11.39 3.12
CA LEU A 74 -12.24 -11.64 3.74
C LEU A 74 -11.70 -13.06 3.52
N VAL A 75 -12.43 -13.92 2.84
CA VAL A 75 -12.10 -15.36 2.71
C VAL A 75 -10.74 -15.54 2.04
N TYR A 76 -10.47 -14.82 0.96
CA TYR A 76 -9.20 -14.94 0.23
C TYR A 76 -8.01 -14.40 1.03
N LEU A 77 -8.18 -13.28 1.75
CA LEU A 77 -7.14 -12.74 2.64
C LEU A 77 -6.81 -13.70 3.77
N ARG A 78 -7.84 -14.37 4.35
CA ARG A 78 -7.66 -15.40 5.36
C ARG A 78 -6.94 -16.63 4.80
N ARG A 79 -7.40 -17.15 3.66
CA ARG A 79 -6.77 -18.31 2.99
C ARG A 79 -5.31 -18.02 2.63
N GLY A 80 -5.02 -16.80 2.24
CA GLY A 80 -3.66 -16.34 1.96
C GLY A 80 -2.81 -16.05 3.21
N GLY A 81 -3.39 -16.16 4.43
CA GLY A 81 -2.69 -15.87 5.69
C GLY A 81 -2.37 -14.38 5.90
N ARG A 82 -3.11 -13.47 5.25
CA ARG A 82 -2.92 -12.01 5.38
C ARG A 82 -3.74 -11.41 6.52
N ILE A 83 -4.77 -12.11 6.99
CA ILE A 83 -5.55 -11.72 8.17
C ILE A 83 -5.76 -12.92 9.08
N SER A 84 -5.91 -12.68 10.38
CA SER A 84 -6.16 -13.76 11.35
C SER A 84 -7.56 -14.35 11.15
N PRO A 85 -7.77 -15.64 11.57
CA PRO A 85 -9.09 -16.26 11.53
C PRO A 85 -10.15 -15.49 12.33
N THR A 86 -9.77 -14.88 13.45
CA THR A 86 -10.64 -14.09 14.32
C THR A 86 -11.08 -12.78 13.67
N ALA A 87 -10.18 -12.13 12.93
CA ALA A 87 -10.53 -10.92 12.16
C ALA A 87 -11.50 -11.22 11.00
N ALA A 88 -11.42 -12.43 10.43
CA ALA A 88 -12.28 -12.84 9.31
C ALA A 88 -13.71 -13.19 9.72
N VAL A 89 -13.97 -13.61 10.95
CA VAL A 89 -15.32 -13.97 11.45
C VAL A 89 -16.27 -12.77 11.40
N VAL A 90 -15.73 -11.58 11.43
CA VAL A 90 -16.51 -10.33 11.41
C VAL A 90 -17.09 -10.03 10.01
N GLY A 91 -16.63 -10.72 8.95
CA GLY A 91 -17.04 -10.50 7.55
C GLY A 91 -18.19 -11.38 7.04
N GLY A 92 -18.71 -12.30 7.84
CA GLY A 92 -19.70 -13.29 7.40
C GLY A 92 -21.16 -12.81 7.23
N LEU A 93 -21.43 -11.52 7.35
CA LEU A 93 -22.76 -10.97 7.12
C LEU A 93 -22.94 -10.62 5.63
N LEU A 94 -23.92 -11.24 5.00
CA LEU A 94 -24.28 -11.03 3.60
C LEU A 94 -24.43 -9.52 3.28
N GLY A 95 -23.69 -9.04 2.27
CA GLY A 95 -23.80 -7.66 1.81
C GLY A 95 -22.90 -6.63 2.54
N ILE A 96 -22.13 -7.03 3.55
CA ILE A 96 -21.16 -6.13 4.19
C ILE A 96 -19.84 -6.14 3.46
N LYS A 97 -19.33 -4.96 3.13
CA LYS A 97 -18.02 -4.75 2.48
C LYS A 97 -17.02 -4.22 3.51
N PRO A 98 -15.95 -4.97 3.81
CA PRO A 98 -14.94 -4.50 4.75
C PRO A 98 -14.09 -3.38 4.12
N VAL A 99 -13.74 -2.39 4.94
CA VAL A 99 -12.70 -1.41 4.64
C VAL A 99 -11.53 -1.68 5.55
N LEU A 100 -10.36 -1.84 4.96
CA LEU A 100 -9.13 -2.23 5.65
C LEU A 100 -8.03 -1.21 5.37
N HIS A 101 -7.03 -1.23 6.23
CA HIS A 101 -5.76 -0.54 5.99
C HIS A 101 -4.59 -1.43 6.43
N MET A 102 -3.39 -0.95 6.18
CA MET A 102 -2.16 -1.54 6.71
C MET A 102 -1.70 -0.69 7.89
N ASP A 103 -1.32 -1.34 9.00
CA ASP A 103 -0.75 -0.67 10.17
C ASP A 103 0.76 -0.41 10.00
N ASP A 104 1.38 0.23 11.00
CA ASP A 104 2.79 0.60 10.97
C ASP A 104 3.74 -0.61 11.09
N GLU A 105 3.22 -1.78 11.44
CA GLU A 105 3.93 -3.06 11.46
C GLU A 105 3.78 -3.86 10.15
N GLY A 106 3.04 -3.34 9.17
CA GLY A 106 2.79 -3.98 7.88
C GLY A 106 1.71 -5.06 7.90
N HIS A 107 0.83 -5.07 8.91
CA HIS A 107 -0.30 -6.00 9.00
C HIS A 107 -1.57 -5.39 8.41
N LEU A 108 -2.40 -6.27 7.84
CA LEU A 108 -3.72 -5.87 7.38
C LEU A 108 -4.71 -5.86 8.55
N VAL A 109 -5.28 -4.71 8.84
CA VAL A 109 -6.25 -4.52 9.92
C VAL A 109 -7.58 -4.00 9.39
N SER A 110 -8.67 -4.43 10.02
CA SER A 110 -10.01 -3.98 9.66
C SER A 110 -10.29 -2.62 10.31
N PHE A 111 -10.60 -1.64 9.45
CA PHE A 111 -10.99 -0.30 9.91
C PHE A 111 -12.49 -0.20 10.14
N SER A 112 -13.30 -0.62 9.16
CA SER A 112 -14.74 -0.45 9.22
C SER A 112 -15.48 -1.44 8.32
N LYS A 113 -16.81 -1.40 8.40
CA LYS A 113 -17.73 -2.22 7.61
C LYS A 113 -18.75 -1.31 6.91
N ALA A 114 -18.75 -1.37 5.59
CA ALA A 114 -19.70 -0.65 4.77
C ALA A 114 -20.89 -1.56 4.41
N ARG A 115 -22.11 -1.00 4.39
CA ARG A 115 -23.34 -1.72 4.02
C ARG A 115 -23.50 -1.94 2.51
N SER A 116 -22.60 -1.37 1.70
CA SER A 116 -22.60 -1.56 0.25
C SER A 116 -21.21 -1.24 -0.32
N ARG A 117 -20.95 -1.72 -1.54
CA ARG A 117 -19.72 -1.42 -2.28
C ARG A 117 -19.54 0.08 -2.49
N LYS A 118 -20.59 0.77 -2.92
CA LYS A 118 -20.57 2.23 -3.09
C LYS A 118 -20.18 2.97 -1.80
N LYS A 119 -20.69 2.53 -0.65
CA LYS A 119 -20.33 3.13 0.63
C LYS A 119 -18.88 2.85 1.01
N ALA A 120 -18.35 1.65 0.70
CA ALA A 120 -16.95 1.34 0.91
C ALA A 120 -16.04 2.25 0.08
N ILE A 121 -16.33 2.45 -1.20
CA ILE A 121 -15.58 3.36 -2.08
C ILE A 121 -15.64 4.80 -1.56
N GLN A 122 -16.81 5.27 -1.11
CA GLN A 122 -16.93 6.59 -0.48
C GLN A 122 -16.03 6.72 0.75
N MET A 123 -15.96 5.68 1.59
CA MET A 123 -15.08 5.69 2.78
C MET A 123 -13.60 5.73 2.40
N LEU A 124 -13.18 5.07 1.32
CA LEU A 124 -11.81 5.19 0.79
C LEU A 124 -11.51 6.63 0.36
N CYS A 125 -12.44 7.25 -0.37
CA CYS A 125 -12.32 8.64 -0.78
C CYS A 125 -12.22 9.60 0.42
N ASP A 126 -13.06 9.41 1.44
CA ASP A 126 -13.06 10.25 2.63
C ASP A 126 -11.74 10.08 3.42
N LYS A 127 -11.24 8.84 3.56
CA LYS A 127 -9.96 8.56 4.20
C LYS A 127 -8.77 9.16 3.46
N TYR A 128 -8.80 9.15 2.13
CA TYR A 128 -7.79 9.87 1.36
C TYR A 128 -7.78 11.36 1.72
N GLY A 129 -8.94 12.00 1.76
CA GLY A 129 -9.05 13.42 2.10
C GLY A 129 -8.63 13.78 3.53
N GLU A 130 -8.76 12.82 4.48
CA GLU A 130 -8.30 13.01 5.86
C GLU A 130 -6.77 12.91 6.01
N LEU A 131 -6.12 12.08 5.18
CA LEU A 131 -4.73 11.66 5.39
C LEU A 131 -3.75 12.18 4.35
N ALA A 132 -4.22 12.50 3.14
CA ALA A 132 -3.34 12.88 2.04
C ALA A 132 -2.64 14.22 2.30
N LEU A 133 -1.32 14.20 2.18
CA LEU A 133 -0.48 15.39 2.23
C LEU A 133 -0.22 15.87 0.80
N SER A 134 -0.52 17.15 0.51
CA SER A 134 -0.33 17.75 -0.81
C SER A 134 -0.86 16.86 -1.96
N PRO A 135 -2.17 16.61 -2.05
CA PRO A 135 -2.77 15.65 -3.00
C PRO A 135 -2.36 15.86 -4.46
N LYS A 136 -2.10 17.08 -4.87
CA LYS A 136 -1.68 17.46 -6.22
C LYS A 136 -0.23 17.08 -6.52
N GLU A 137 0.65 17.17 -5.53
CA GLU A 137 2.09 16.96 -5.68
C GLU A 137 2.45 15.49 -5.46
N ASN A 138 1.85 14.87 -4.46
CA ASN A 138 2.11 13.50 -4.09
C ASN A 138 1.16 12.54 -4.81
N PRO A 139 1.68 11.54 -5.55
CA PRO A 139 0.84 10.61 -6.29
C PRO A 139 0.07 9.67 -5.36
N ALA A 140 -1.18 9.40 -5.74
CA ALA A 140 -1.95 8.28 -5.23
C ALA A 140 -2.04 7.19 -6.30
N ILE A 141 -1.87 5.92 -5.91
CA ILE A 141 -2.00 4.79 -6.83
C ILE A 141 -3.28 4.02 -6.48
N ILE A 142 -4.14 3.83 -7.46
CA ILE A 142 -5.28 2.92 -7.37
C ILE A 142 -4.95 1.66 -8.15
N THR A 143 -5.13 0.50 -7.52
CA THR A 143 -5.08 -0.79 -8.20
C THR A 143 -6.36 -1.57 -7.93
N HIS A 144 -6.75 -2.43 -8.85
CA HIS A 144 -7.99 -3.20 -8.74
C HIS A 144 -7.82 -4.64 -9.20
N GLY A 145 -8.66 -5.53 -8.67
CA GLY A 145 -8.78 -6.91 -9.08
C GLY A 145 -10.09 -7.11 -9.85
N ASP A 146 -10.06 -6.84 -11.17
CA ASP A 146 -11.20 -6.99 -12.09
C ASP A 146 -12.46 -6.18 -11.71
N CYS A 147 -12.25 -4.94 -11.22
CA CYS A 147 -13.32 -3.99 -10.90
C CYS A 147 -12.96 -2.56 -11.38
N GLU A 148 -12.58 -2.44 -12.64
CA GLU A 148 -12.09 -1.20 -13.26
C GLU A 148 -13.09 -0.05 -13.14
N SER A 149 -14.39 -0.30 -13.35
CA SER A 149 -15.42 0.75 -13.28
C SER A 149 -15.46 1.44 -11.90
N GLU A 150 -15.31 0.65 -10.83
CA GLU A 150 -15.26 1.17 -9.46
C GLU A 150 -13.96 1.92 -9.17
N ALA A 151 -12.84 1.45 -9.72
CA ALA A 151 -11.55 2.12 -9.59
C ALA A 151 -11.55 3.48 -10.32
N VAL A 152 -12.17 3.54 -11.52
CA VAL A 152 -12.38 4.80 -12.27
C VAL A 152 -13.31 5.75 -11.50
N GLU A 153 -14.39 5.24 -10.87
CA GLU A 153 -15.27 6.04 -10.02
C GLU A 153 -14.49 6.64 -8.84
N LEU A 154 -13.69 5.84 -8.13
CA LEU A 154 -12.85 6.34 -7.04
C LEU A 154 -11.85 7.39 -7.53
N LYS A 155 -11.15 7.14 -8.64
CA LYS A 155 -10.24 8.13 -9.25
C LYS A 155 -10.94 9.45 -9.52
N LYS A 156 -12.12 9.41 -10.15
CA LYS A 156 -12.92 10.60 -10.42
C LYS A 156 -13.25 11.37 -9.13
N MET A 157 -13.70 10.68 -8.10
CA MET A 157 -14.00 11.30 -6.80
C MET A 157 -12.78 11.98 -6.18
N LEU A 158 -11.59 11.34 -6.24
CA LEU A 158 -10.35 11.91 -5.69
C LEU A 158 -9.90 13.15 -6.47
N VAL A 159 -9.98 13.11 -7.79
CA VAL A 159 -9.61 14.26 -8.64
C VAL A 159 -10.59 15.43 -8.42
N GLU A 160 -11.90 15.18 -8.48
CA GLU A 160 -12.91 16.24 -8.37
C GLU A 160 -12.93 16.89 -6.97
N LYS A 161 -12.73 16.10 -5.91
CA LYS A 161 -12.86 16.59 -4.53
C LYS A 161 -11.57 17.17 -3.96
N TYR A 162 -10.41 16.66 -4.38
CA TYR A 162 -9.12 16.96 -3.75
C TYR A 162 -8.02 17.41 -4.73
N ASP A 163 -8.33 17.57 -6.02
CA ASP A 163 -7.34 17.85 -7.08
C ASP A 163 -6.17 16.86 -7.05
N ALA A 164 -6.49 15.59 -6.77
CA ALA A 164 -5.50 14.55 -6.51
C ALA A 164 -4.77 14.10 -7.77
N ASN A 165 -3.45 13.89 -7.68
CA ASN A 165 -2.63 13.27 -8.71
C ASN A 165 -2.80 11.74 -8.61
N VAL A 166 -3.67 11.14 -9.45
CA VAL A 166 -4.05 9.73 -9.36
C VAL A 166 -3.56 8.92 -10.55
N ILE A 167 -2.76 7.92 -10.26
CA ILE A 167 -2.31 6.86 -11.18
C ILE A 167 -3.27 5.66 -11.01
N LEU A 168 -3.83 5.16 -12.11
CA LEU A 168 -4.68 3.98 -12.18
C LEU A 168 -4.01 2.94 -13.06
#